data_e027bb8bd7f6497737283f85521e242a
#
_entry.id   e027bb8bd7f6497737283f85521e242a
#
_cell.length_a   1.000
_cell.length_b   1.000
_cell.length_c   1.000
_cell.angle_alpha   90.00
_cell.angle_beta   90.00
_cell.angle_gamma   90.00
#
_symmetry.space_group_name_H-M   'P 1'
#
loop_
_entity.id
_entity.type
_entity.pdbx_description
1 polymer ?
#
loop_
_entity_poly.entity_id
_entity_poly.type
_entity_poly.pdbx_seq_one_letter_code
_entity_poly.pdbx_strand_id
1 'polypeptide(L)'
;AELIRGKSGRVIGDLVALLVTMKSLPLAYNKDLQEDKIPVFDAADTLKASLNIFREMILTMEVKKDNMESAAKYGYMNATDAADYLVSKGIPFRDCHEIIGKIVLHCINKGIAIEEMTIDEFKSFSPAFEEDIYEKIDIRNCIKAKKSKGSTSFASVKEQLEDIEKQ
;
A
#
# COMPACT_ATOMS: atom_id res chain seq x y z
N ALA A 1 4.34 14.90 6.58
CA ALA A 1 4.68 13.71 5.78
C ALA A 1 5.31 14.07 4.44
N GLU A 2 4.70 14.94 3.63
CA GLU A 2 5.18 15.26 2.27
C GLU A 2 6.62 15.79 2.25
N LEU A 3 6.94 16.73 3.11
CA LEU A 3 8.31 17.27 3.21
C LEU A 3 9.33 16.22 3.65
N ILE A 4 8.96 15.30 4.54
CA ILE A 4 9.84 14.19 4.96
C ILE A 4 10.09 13.25 3.79
N ARG A 5 9.04 12.92 3.01
CA ARG A 5 9.19 12.16 1.78
C ARG A 5 10.14 12.82 0.77
N GLY A 6 10.04 14.15 0.61
CA GLY A 6 10.98 14.92 -0.22
C GLY A 6 12.41 14.92 0.32
N LYS A 7 12.57 15.04 1.65
CA LYS A 7 13.88 15.03 2.30
C LYS A 7 14.61 13.69 2.20
N SER A 8 13.92 12.58 2.01
CA SER A 8 14.58 11.29 1.76
C SER A 8 15.44 11.33 0.50
N GLY A 9 15.00 12.03 -0.55
CA GLY A 9 15.80 12.23 -1.76
C GLY A 9 17.08 13.03 -1.51
N ARG A 10 17.03 14.03 -0.60
CA ARG A 10 18.22 14.79 -0.19
C ARG A 10 19.25 13.89 0.49
N VAL A 11 18.84 13.09 1.48
CA VAL A 11 19.73 12.16 2.20
C VAL A 11 20.32 11.10 1.24
N ILE A 12 19.53 10.60 0.29
CA ILE A 12 20.05 9.69 -0.75
C ILE A 12 21.06 10.39 -1.65
N GLY A 13 20.82 11.66 -2.00
CA GLY A 13 21.75 12.49 -2.76
C GLY A 13 23.10 12.66 -2.05
N ASP A 14 23.08 12.89 -0.74
CA ASP A 14 24.27 12.99 0.10
C ASP A 14 25.07 11.67 0.10
N LEU A 15 24.37 10.53 0.19
CA LEU A 15 25.02 9.22 0.07
C LEU A 15 25.69 9.03 -1.29
N VAL A 16 25.01 9.43 -2.37
CA VAL A 16 25.57 9.35 -3.73
C VAL A 16 26.80 10.25 -3.85
N ALA A 17 26.76 11.47 -3.29
CA ALA A 17 27.90 12.37 -3.28
C ALA A 17 29.12 11.73 -2.59
N LEU A 18 28.94 11.09 -1.44
CA LEU A 18 29.98 10.35 -0.73
C LEU A 18 30.55 9.21 -1.56
N LEU A 19 29.68 8.39 -2.17
CA LEU A 19 30.12 7.27 -3.00
C LEU A 19 30.93 7.75 -4.21
N VAL A 20 30.54 8.86 -4.82
CA VAL A 20 31.27 9.47 -5.95
C VAL A 20 32.61 10.05 -5.50
N THR A 21 32.65 10.72 -4.34
CA THR A 21 33.91 11.21 -3.75
C THR A 21 34.90 10.09 -3.49
N MET A 22 34.44 8.95 -3.03
CA MET A 22 35.28 7.77 -2.77
C MET A 22 35.69 6.99 -4.03
N LYS A 23 35.01 7.23 -5.14
CA LYS A 23 35.27 6.48 -6.39
C LYS A 23 36.69 6.77 -6.91
N SER A 24 37.45 5.72 -7.15
CA SER A 24 38.78 5.77 -7.79
C SER A 24 39.82 6.62 -7.04
N LEU A 25 39.73 6.68 -5.71
CA LEU A 25 40.72 7.35 -4.90
C LEU A 25 42.11 6.68 -5.05
N PRO A 26 43.20 7.47 -5.13
CA PRO A 26 44.55 6.92 -5.09
C PRO A 26 44.91 6.44 -3.68
N LEU A 27 46.00 5.63 -3.59
CA LEU A 27 46.50 5.15 -2.29
C LEU A 27 47.05 6.26 -1.38
N ALA A 28 47.44 7.40 -1.94
CA ALA A 28 47.88 8.60 -1.23
C ALA A 28 47.44 9.87 -1.98
N TYR A 29 47.56 11.02 -1.34
CA TYR A 29 47.10 12.32 -1.87
C TYR A 29 45.58 12.34 -2.15
N ASN A 30 44.79 11.86 -1.19
CA ASN A 30 43.35 11.76 -1.28
C ASN A 30 42.61 12.85 -0.46
N LYS A 31 43.00 14.12 -0.65
CA LYS A 31 42.29 15.27 -0.05
C LYS A 31 40.83 15.38 -0.46
N ASP A 32 40.40 14.67 -1.54
CA ASP A 32 39.04 14.49 -1.95
C ASP A 32 38.12 14.12 -0.75
N LEU A 33 38.65 13.35 0.20
CA LEU A 33 37.92 12.94 1.41
C LEU A 33 37.59 14.12 2.36
N GLN A 34 38.10 15.34 2.10
CA GLN A 34 37.67 16.54 2.84
C GLN A 34 36.24 16.98 2.49
N GLU A 35 35.76 16.57 1.30
CA GLU A 35 34.39 16.83 0.85
C GLU A 35 33.34 15.91 1.52
N ASP A 36 33.75 14.98 2.38
CA ASP A 36 32.84 14.09 3.11
C ASP A 36 31.99 14.82 4.17
N LYS A 37 32.49 15.94 4.72
CA LYS A 37 31.88 16.65 5.86
C LYS A 37 30.50 17.20 5.52
N ILE A 38 30.39 17.87 4.37
CA ILE A 38 29.16 18.54 3.97
C ILE A 38 28.00 17.53 3.83
N PRO A 39 28.10 16.49 3.00
CA PRO A 39 26.99 15.54 2.84
C PRO A 39 26.71 14.74 4.12
N VAL A 40 27.74 14.39 4.92
CA VAL A 40 27.52 13.67 6.18
C VAL A 40 26.75 14.49 7.19
N PHE A 41 27.14 15.76 7.41
CA PHE A 41 26.48 16.61 8.38
C PHE A 41 25.08 17.01 7.91
N ASP A 42 24.90 17.30 6.64
CA ASP A 42 23.61 17.60 6.05
C ASP A 42 22.64 16.43 6.18
N ALA A 43 23.07 15.21 5.83
CA ALA A 43 22.28 14.00 5.99
C ALA A 43 21.92 13.75 7.46
N ALA A 44 22.88 13.89 8.39
CA ALA A 44 22.65 13.69 9.81
C ALA A 44 21.63 14.66 10.39
N ASP A 45 21.76 15.95 10.08
CA ASP A 45 20.86 17.00 10.59
C ASP A 45 19.46 16.86 9.96
N THR A 46 19.40 16.61 8.66
CA THR A 46 18.13 16.35 7.93
C THR A 46 17.41 15.14 8.49
N LEU A 47 18.12 14.05 8.75
CA LEU A 47 17.54 12.83 9.29
C LEU A 47 17.04 13.02 10.72
N LYS A 48 17.85 13.59 11.62
CA LYS A 48 17.46 13.87 13.02
C LYS A 48 16.23 14.76 13.09
N ALA A 49 16.19 15.85 12.34
CA ALA A 49 15.04 16.75 12.32
C ALA A 49 13.78 16.04 11.77
N SER A 50 13.94 15.26 10.70
CA SER A 50 12.84 14.50 10.09
C SER A 50 12.28 13.45 11.05
N LEU A 51 13.12 12.69 11.73
CA LEU A 51 12.69 11.66 12.69
C LEU A 51 11.96 12.27 13.90
N ASN A 52 12.44 13.39 14.44
CA ASN A 52 11.79 14.06 15.55
C ASN A 52 10.38 14.55 15.18
N ILE A 53 10.23 15.20 14.03
CA ILE A 53 8.92 15.68 13.56
C ILE A 53 8.00 14.49 13.24
N PHE A 54 8.53 13.45 12.61
CA PHE A 54 7.74 12.27 12.25
C PHE A 54 7.26 11.51 13.48
N ARG A 55 8.09 11.42 14.51
CA ARG A 55 7.70 10.85 15.82
C ARG A 55 6.47 11.56 16.39
N GLU A 56 6.51 12.90 16.47
CA GLU A 56 5.39 13.68 17.00
C GLU A 56 4.12 13.52 16.13
N MET A 57 4.28 13.47 14.80
CA MET A 57 3.15 13.19 13.90
C MET A 57 2.50 11.83 14.20
N ILE A 58 3.28 10.79 14.45
CA ILE A 58 2.74 9.46 14.76
C ILE A 58 2.05 9.46 16.14
N LEU A 59 2.65 10.11 17.14
CA LEU A 59 2.09 10.15 18.51
C LEU A 59 0.77 10.94 18.59
N THR A 60 0.59 11.93 17.72
CA THR A 60 -0.62 12.76 17.69
C THR A 60 -1.63 12.36 16.62
N MET A 61 -1.37 11.26 15.93
CA MET A 61 -2.24 10.77 14.85
C MET A 61 -3.56 10.20 15.41
N GLU A 62 -4.67 10.70 14.90
CA GLU A 62 -6.01 10.17 15.17
C GLU A 62 -6.51 9.34 13.99
N VAL A 63 -6.83 8.08 14.24
CA VAL A 63 -7.37 7.16 13.25
C VAL A 63 -8.89 7.28 13.20
N LYS A 64 -9.43 7.84 12.14
CA LYS A 64 -10.88 7.96 11.90
C LYS A 64 -11.42 6.69 11.24
N LYS A 65 -11.64 5.65 12.06
CA LYS A 65 -11.96 4.29 11.62
C LYS A 65 -13.16 4.23 10.68
N ASP A 66 -14.26 4.91 11.06
CA ASP A 66 -15.50 4.89 10.28
C ASP A 66 -15.31 5.53 8.89
N ASN A 67 -14.55 6.63 8.82
CA ASN A 67 -14.25 7.28 7.56
C ASN A 67 -13.37 6.38 6.67
N MET A 68 -12.42 5.66 7.27
CA MET A 68 -11.54 4.73 6.54
C MET A 68 -12.32 3.52 6.03
N GLU A 69 -13.23 2.95 6.85
CA GLU A 69 -14.09 1.83 6.45
C GLU A 69 -15.04 2.24 5.32
N SER A 70 -15.68 3.40 5.45
CA SER A 70 -16.54 3.97 4.40
C SER A 70 -15.78 4.22 3.10
N ALA A 71 -14.58 4.81 3.17
CA ALA A 71 -13.75 5.05 1.99
C ALA A 71 -13.31 3.75 1.31
N ALA A 72 -13.06 2.69 2.07
CA ALA A 72 -12.73 1.38 1.51
C ALA A 72 -13.94 0.77 0.78
N LYS A 73 -15.14 0.87 1.36
CA LYS A 73 -16.38 0.34 0.79
C LYS A 73 -16.73 1.01 -0.55
N TYR A 74 -16.82 2.35 -0.55
CA TYR A 74 -17.16 3.12 -1.76
C TYR A 74 -15.99 3.37 -2.71
N GLY A 75 -14.79 2.95 -2.34
CA GLY A 75 -13.61 2.92 -3.21
C GLY A 75 -13.52 1.68 -4.10
N TYR A 76 -14.49 0.78 -4.04
CA TYR A 76 -14.54 -0.48 -4.82
C TYR A 76 -13.26 -1.33 -4.70
N MET A 77 -12.63 -1.33 -3.50
CA MET A 77 -11.36 -2.01 -3.30
C MET A 77 -11.47 -3.54 -3.38
N ASN A 78 -12.68 -4.07 -3.19
CA ASN A 78 -13.04 -5.48 -3.31
C ASN A 78 -13.35 -5.93 -4.76
N ALA A 79 -13.24 -5.04 -5.74
CA ALA A 79 -13.47 -5.37 -7.15
C ALA A 79 -12.51 -6.48 -7.64
N THR A 80 -11.26 -6.47 -7.18
CA THR A 80 -10.29 -7.53 -7.50
C THR A 80 -10.67 -8.88 -6.90
N ASP A 81 -11.22 -8.89 -5.68
CA ASP A 81 -11.67 -10.12 -5.02
C ASP A 81 -12.91 -10.68 -5.73
N ALA A 82 -13.80 -9.82 -6.27
CA ALA A 82 -14.89 -10.22 -7.14
C ALA A 82 -14.41 -10.82 -8.49
N ALA A 83 -13.30 -10.29 -9.04
CA ALA A 83 -12.70 -10.89 -10.24
C ALA A 83 -12.09 -12.27 -9.93
N ASP A 84 -11.38 -12.40 -8.81
CA ASP A 84 -10.79 -13.66 -8.35
C ASP A 84 -11.89 -14.72 -8.08
N TYR A 85 -13.05 -14.29 -7.58
CA TYR A 85 -14.23 -15.17 -7.45
C TYR A 85 -14.63 -15.77 -8.79
N LEU A 86 -14.80 -14.96 -9.85
CA LEU A 86 -15.14 -15.46 -11.19
C LEU A 86 -14.05 -16.36 -11.77
N VAL A 87 -12.77 -16.04 -11.52
CA VAL A 87 -11.65 -16.93 -11.90
C VAL A 87 -11.79 -18.29 -11.22
N SER A 88 -12.16 -18.32 -9.94
CA SER A 88 -12.38 -19.58 -9.20
C SER A 88 -13.55 -20.41 -9.75
N LYS A 89 -14.51 -19.78 -10.44
CA LYS A 89 -15.61 -20.43 -11.16
C LYS A 89 -15.21 -20.85 -12.59
N GLY A 90 -13.93 -20.67 -12.99
CA GLY A 90 -13.39 -21.13 -14.27
C GLY A 90 -13.45 -20.12 -15.42
N ILE A 91 -13.79 -18.87 -15.15
CA ILE A 91 -13.80 -17.82 -16.18
C ILE A 91 -12.38 -17.27 -16.35
N PRO A 92 -11.87 -17.07 -17.60
CA PRO A 92 -10.56 -16.48 -17.84
C PRO A 92 -10.43 -15.10 -17.20
N PHE A 93 -9.27 -14.81 -16.58
CA PHE A 93 -9.04 -13.55 -15.86
C PHE A 93 -9.35 -12.30 -16.69
N ARG A 94 -9.03 -12.30 -17.99
CA ARG A 94 -9.32 -11.18 -18.88
C ARG A 94 -10.81 -10.87 -18.98
N ASP A 95 -11.62 -11.90 -19.06
CA ASP A 95 -13.09 -11.77 -19.15
C ASP A 95 -13.67 -11.34 -17.80
N CYS A 96 -13.12 -11.86 -16.69
CA CYS A 96 -13.47 -11.43 -15.34
C CYS A 96 -13.22 -9.93 -15.16
N HIS A 97 -12.07 -9.43 -15.62
CA HIS A 97 -11.72 -8.00 -15.50
C HIS A 97 -12.73 -7.11 -16.27
N GLU A 98 -13.16 -7.54 -17.46
CA GLU A 98 -14.18 -6.82 -18.25
C GLU A 98 -15.54 -6.82 -17.53
N ILE A 99 -15.97 -7.98 -17.01
CA ILE A 99 -17.24 -8.12 -16.28
C ILE A 99 -17.23 -7.21 -15.04
N ILE A 100 -16.16 -7.27 -14.23
CA ILE A 100 -16.05 -6.47 -13.02
C ILE A 100 -15.95 -4.97 -13.34
N GLY A 101 -15.28 -4.58 -14.42
CA GLY A 101 -15.27 -3.19 -14.88
C GLY A 101 -16.68 -2.66 -15.17
N LYS A 102 -17.53 -3.47 -15.79
CA LYS A 102 -18.94 -3.12 -16.03
C LYS A 102 -19.74 -3.03 -14.73
N ILE A 103 -19.50 -3.93 -13.78
CA ILE A 103 -20.13 -3.91 -12.45
C ILE A 103 -19.75 -2.64 -11.69
N VAL A 104 -18.46 -2.30 -11.63
CA VAL A 104 -18.00 -1.07 -10.97
C VAL A 104 -18.64 0.17 -11.59
N LEU A 105 -18.69 0.25 -12.92
CA LEU A 105 -19.37 1.35 -13.61
C LEU A 105 -20.87 1.42 -13.28
N HIS A 106 -21.53 0.29 -13.21
CA HIS A 106 -22.94 0.20 -12.79
C HIS A 106 -23.14 0.72 -11.35
N CYS A 107 -22.27 0.31 -10.42
CA CYS A 107 -22.29 0.77 -9.03
C CYS A 107 -22.04 2.29 -8.91
N ILE A 108 -21.08 2.81 -9.66
CA ILE A 108 -20.80 4.25 -9.73
C ILE A 108 -22.05 5.02 -10.19
N ASN A 109 -22.69 4.56 -11.26
CA ASN A 109 -23.87 5.22 -11.83
C ASN A 109 -25.08 5.18 -10.88
N LYS A 110 -25.19 4.15 -10.03
CA LYS A 110 -26.24 4.02 -9.01
C LYS A 110 -25.88 4.67 -7.68
N GLY A 111 -24.62 5.01 -7.43
CA GLY A 111 -24.12 5.52 -6.15
C GLY A 111 -24.16 4.48 -5.03
N ILE A 112 -23.95 3.20 -5.35
CA ILE A 112 -23.94 2.06 -4.42
C ILE A 112 -22.58 1.39 -4.35
N ALA A 113 -22.32 0.67 -3.26
CA ALA A 113 -21.17 -0.23 -3.16
C ALA A 113 -21.47 -1.56 -3.87
N ILE A 114 -20.41 -2.34 -4.20
CA ILE A 114 -20.56 -3.64 -4.87
C ILE A 114 -21.39 -4.60 -4.01
N GLU A 115 -21.21 -4.58 -2.69
CA GLU A 115 -21.93 -5.43 -1.73
C GLU A 115 -23.45 -5.11 -1.65
N GLU A 116 -23.86 -3.95 -2.15
CA GLU A 116 -25.27 -3.51 -2.15
C GLU A 116 -26.03 -3.95 -3.40
N MET A 117 -25.35 -4.55 -4.39
CA MET A 117 -26.01 -5.16 -5.55
C MET A 117 -26.80 -6.40 -5.16
N THR A 118 -27.94 -6.60 -5.80
CA THR A 118 -28.70 -7.86 -5.67
C THR A 118 -28.06 -8.99 -6.47
N ILE A 119 -28.35 -10.23 -6.10
CA ILE A 119 -27.84 -11.40 -6.85
C ILE A 119 -28.33 -11.42 -8.30
N ASP A 120 -29.53 -10.93 -8.56
CA ASP A 120 -30.06 -10.83 -9.92
C ASP A 120 -29.30 -9.81 -10.76
N GLU A 121 -28.88 -8.70 -10.15
CA GLU A 121 -27.99 -7.74 -10.80
C GLU A 121 -26.63 -8.36 -11.12
N PHE A 122 -26.00 -9.07 -10.18
CA PHE A 122 -24.77 -9.80 -10.45
C PHE A 122 -24.93 -10.79 -11.60
N LYS A 123 -26.00 -11.59 -11.58
CA LYS A 123 -26.29 -12.57 -12.63
C LYS A 123 -26.56 -11.96 -14.00
N SER A 124 -27.02 -10.70 -14.05
CA SER A 124 -27.19 -9.99 -15.32
C SER A 124 -25.85 -9.71 -16.03
N PHE A 125 -24.75 -9.62 -15.28
CA PHE A 125 -23.39 -9.46 -15.82
C PHE A 125 -22.70 -10.80 -16.11
N SER A 126 -22.94 -11.80 -15.27
CA SER A 126 -22.47 -13.17 -15.48
C SER A 126 -23.33 -14.18 -14.71
N PRO A 127 -23.81 -15.25 -15.37
CA PRO A 127 -24.59 -16.31 -14.69
C PRO A 127 -23.75 -17.12 -13.67
N ALA A 128 -22.43 -16.95 -13.67
CA ALA A 128 -21.53 -17.63 -12.74
C ALA A 128 -21.56 -17.05 -11.31
N PHE A 129 -22.20 -15.91 -11.08
CA PHE A 129 -22.39 -15.37 -9.74
C PHE A 129 -23.48 -16.16 -8.99
N GLU A 130 -23.15 -16.53 -7.76
CA GLU A 130 -24.03 -17.22 -6.81
C GLU A 130 -24.04 -16.44 -5.49
N GLU A 131 -24.89 -16.85 -4.54
CA GLU A 131 -25.06 -16.17 -3.25
C GLU A 131 -23.74 -16.07 -2.41
N ASP A 132 -22.80 -16.99 -2.63
CA ASP A 132 -21.50 -17.00 -1.96
C ASP A 132 -20.59 -15.82 -2.34
N ILE A 133 -20.94 -15.05 -3.39
CA ILE A 133 -20.22 -13.83 -3.76
C ILE A 133 -20.17 -12.82 -2.61
N TYR A 134 -21.24 -12.66 -1.85
CA TYR A 134 -21.32 -11.69 -0.76
C TYR A 134 -20.28 -11.97 0.33
N GLU A 135 -20.01 -13.25 0.63
CA GLU A 135 -18.94 -13.62 1.56
C GLU A 135 -17.56 -13.29 0.99
N LYS A 136 -17.37 -13.45 -0.32
CA LYS A 136 -16.08 -13.24 -0.99
C LYS A 136 -15.71 -11.77 -1.14
N ILE A 137 -16.70 -10.90 -1.34
CA ILE A 137 -16.49 -9.48 -1.53
C ILE A 137 -16.62 -8.66 -0.24
N ASP A 138 -17.01 -9.28 0.88
CA ASP A 138 -16.96 -8.62 2.18
C ASP A 138 -15.54 -8.13 2.47
N ILE A 139 -15.38 -6.84 2.72
CA ILE A 139 -14.06 -6.19 2.85
C ILE A 139 -13.20 -6.84 3.94
N ARG A 140 -13.81 -7.24 5.06
CA ARG A 140 -13.09 -7.89 6.16
C ARG A 140 -12.62 -9.30 5.77
N ASN A 141 -13.44 -10.03 5.01
CA ASN A 141 -13.07 -11.33 4.46
C ASN A 141 -12.00 -11.20 3.37
N CYS A 142 -12.07 -10.19 2.52
CA CYS A 142 -11.03 -9.87 1.53
C CYS A 142 -9.67 -9.66 2.21
N ILE A 143 -9.61 -8.85 3.28
CA ILE A 143 -8.39 -8.62 4.06
C ILE A 143 -7.92 -9.94 4.70
N LYS A 144 -8.81 -10.68 5.35
CA LYS A 144 -8.51 -11.95 6.04
C LYS A 144 -7.97 -13.03 5.10
N ALA A 145 -8.39 -13.01 3.85
CA ALA A 145 -7.96 -13.96 2.82
C ALA A 145 -6.53 -13.74 2.32
N LYS A 146 -5.90 -12.58 2.57
CA LYS A 146 -4.53 -12.27 2.12
C LYS A 146 -3.52 -13.04 2.97
N LYS A 147 -2.78 -13.99 2.36
CA LYS A 147 -1.90 -14.94 3.08
C LYS A 147 -0.41 -14.75 2.77
N SER A 148 -0.05 -13.88 1.82
CA SER A 148 1.35 -13.63 1.49
C SER A 148 2.08 -12.94 2.65
N LYS A 149 3.37 -13.22 2.81
CA LYS A 149 4.21 -12.54 3.81
C LYS A 149 4.18 -11.02 3.57
N GLY A 150 3.98 -10.25 4.63
CA GLY A 150 3.84 -8.79 4.54
C GLY A 150 2.45 -8.32 4.06
N SER A 151 1.46 -9.22 3.95
CA SER A 151 0.09 -8.86 3.59
C SER A 151 -0.62 -8.07 4.70
N THR A 152 -1.78 -7.53 4.35
CA THR A 152 -2.61 -6.72 5.26
C THR A 152 -3.53 -7.55 6.16
N SER A 153 -3.50 -8.89 6.11
CA SER A 153 -4.32 -9.71 7.00
C SER A 153 -3.91 -9.53 8.47
N PHE A 154 -4.87 -9.63 9.38
CA PHE A 154 -4.61 -9.50 10.81
C PHE A 154 -3.50 -10.46 11.30
N ALA A 155 -3.46 -11.68 10.78
CA ALA A 155 -2.43 -12.65 11.12
C ALA A 155 -1.05 -12.18 10.66
N SER A 156 -0.92 -11.72 9.42
CA SER A 156 0.34 -11.24 8.88
C SER A 156 0.82 -9.95 9.57
N VAL A 157 -0.09 -9.02 9.87
CA VAL A 157 0.25 -7.79 10.61
C VAL A 157 0.72 -8.13 12.02
N LYS A 158 0.06 -9.08 12.70
CA LYS A 158 0.48 -9.53 14.03
C LYS A 158 1.88 -10.14 14.01
N GLU A 159 2.16 -11.02 13.03
CA GLU A 159 3.49 -11.60 12.84
C GLU A 159 4.57 -10.52 12.63
N GLN A 160 4.27 -9.51 11.81
CA GLN A 160 5.19 -8.39 11.57
C GLN A 160 5.46 -7.57 12.85
N LEU A 161 4.45 -7.34 13.68
CA LEU A 161 4.61 -6.63 14.95
C LEU A 161 5.47 -7.45 15.93
N GLU A 162 5.22 -8.75 16.05
CA GLU A 162 6.02 -9.65 16.88
C GLU A 162 7.49 -9.72 16.43
N ASP A 163 7.75 -9.64 15.13
CA ASP A 163 9.12 -9.63 14.59
C ASP A 163 9.84 -8.31 14.88
N ILE A 164 9.13 -7.18 14.90
CA ILE A 164 9.69 -5.87 15.29
C ILE A 164 10.02 -5.84 16.78
N GLU A 165 9.17 -6.41 17.64
CA GLU A 165 9.38 -6.43 19.09
C GLU A 165 10.59 -7.31 19.51
N LYS A 166 11.03 -8.25 18.67
CA LYS A 166 12.20 -9.11 18.90
C LYS A 166 13.54 -8.47 18.53
N GLN A 167 13.52 -7.34 17.83
CA GLN A 167 14.71 -6.59 17.41
C GLN A 167 15.14 -5.58 18.46
#